data_55ebc4da444c13800e651d3cf6064718
#
_entry.id   55ebc4da444c13800e651d3cf6064718
#
_cell.length_a   1.000
_cell.length_b   1.000
_cell.length_c   1.000
_cell.angle_alpha   90.00
_cell.angle_beta   90.00
_cell.angle_gamma   90.00
#
_symmetry.space_group_name_H-M   'P 1'
#
loop_
_entity.id
_entity.type
_entity.pdbx_description
1 polymer ?
#
loop_
_entity_poly.entity_id
_entity_poly.type
_entity_poly.pdbx_seq_one_letter_code
_entity_poly.pdbx_strand_id
1 'polypeptide(L)'
;MELRSVEELMDLLYAGRHQHALRTAALLRRSRPADKELQVAGLVHGIGPAPSPGDEAGRARSAAAAVRPLLGERVFRLVRGYSHPTGPADDDLLRLRQAAEEGRTAGFDAGVLEDWRTVLELVAARHSRLGA
;
A
#
# COMPACT_ATOMS: atom_id res chain seq x y z
N MET A 1 2.80 15.80 -2.06
CA MET A 1 3.52 14.99 -3.05
C MET A 1 2.54 14.09 -3.77
N GLU A 2 2.61 14.06 -5.09
CA GLU A 2 1.76 13.18 -5.88
C GLU A 2 2.63 12.33 -6.79
N LEU A 3 2.41 11.02 -6.77
CA LEU A 3 3.16 10.10 -7.61
C LEU A 3 2.53 10.04 -9.00
N ARG A 4 3.34 10.14 -10.03
CA ARG A 4 2.89 10.17 -11.42
C ARG A 4 3.24 8.91 -12.19
N SER A 5 4.15 8.10 -11.68
CA SER A 5 4.57 6.89 -12.36
C SER A 5 4.95 5.80 -11.38
N VAL A 6 4.90 4.56 -11.87
CA VAL A 6 5.34 3.41 -11.08
C VAL A 6 6.82 3.53 -10.74
N GLU A 7 7.64 4.12 -11.62
CA GLU A 7 9.06 4.34 -11.33
C GLU A 7 9.27 5.23 -10.11
N GLU A 8 8.52 6.34 -10.01
CA GLU A 8 8.60 7.21 -8.86
C GLU A 8 8.21 6.47 -7.57
N LEU A 9 7.16 5.66 -7.64
CA LEU A 9 6.71 4.86 -6.51
C LEU A 9 7.77 3.83 -6.10
N MET A 10 8.37 3.14 -7.07
CA MET A 10 9.42 2.18 -6.80
C MET A 10 10.62 2.83 -6.12
N ASP A 11 10.99 4.03 -6.55
CA ASP A 11 12.09 4.77 -5.93
C ASP A 11 11.80 5.09 -4.46
N LEU A 12 10.58 5.49 -4.15
CA LEU A 12 10.16 5.73 -2.76
C LEU A 12 10.20 4.46 -1.92
N LEU A 13 9.75 3.35 -2.50
CA LEU A 13 9.76 2.07 -1.79
C LEU A 13 11.20 1.62 -1.49
N TYR A 14 12.10 1.77 -2.45
CA TYR A 14 13.50 1.42 -2.25
C TYR A 14 14.18 2.31 -1.20
N ALA A 15 13.77 3.57 -1.12
CA ALA A 15 14.34 4.51 -0.15
C ALA A 15 13.86 4.25 1.28
N GLY A 16 12.73 3.55 1.44
CA GLY A 16 12.12 3.30 2.74
C GLY A 16 12.38 1.89 3.28
N ARG A 17 11.65 1.54 4.33
CA ARG A 17 11.73 0.21 4.95
C ARG A 17 10.77 -0.75 4.23
N HIS A 18 11.15 -1.16 3.04
CA HIS A 18 10.28 -1.96 2.18
C HIS A 18 10.14 -3.42 2.61
N GLN A 19 10.97 -3.92 3.53
CA GLN A 19 10.84 -5.31 4.01
C GLN A 19 9.49 -5.56 4.67
N HIS A 20 9.06 -4.66 5.54
CA HIS A 20 7.73 -4.75 6.16
C HIS A 20 6.64 -4.66 5.10
N ALA A 21 6.77 -3.73 4.16
CA ALA A 21 5.81 -3.57 3.07
C ALA A 21 5.69 -4.85 2.24
N LEU A 22 6.81 -5.48 1.92
CA LEU A 22 6.83 -6.73 1.17
C LEU A 22 6.11 -7.86 1.91
N ARG A 23 6.36 -7.99 3.21
CA ARG A 23 5.71 -9.02 4.03
C ARG A 23 4.19 -8.78 4.10
N THR A 24 3.78 -7.53 4.31
CA THR A 24 2.37 -7.17 4.35
C THR A 24 1.68 -7.53 3.04
N ALA A 25 2.26 -7.14 1.93
CA ALA A 25 1.71 -7.41 0.61
C ALA A 25 1.66 -8.93 0.32
N ALA A 26 2.70 -9.66 0.71
CA ALA A 26 2.75 -11.12 0.52
C ALA A 26 1.66 -11.83 1.32
N LEU A 27 1.40 -11.39 2.55
CA LEU A 27 0.32 -11.96 3.37
C LEU A 27 -1.04 -11.70 2.74
N LEU A 28 -1.26 -10.51 2.20
CA LEU A 28 -2.49 -10.17 1.51
C LEU A 28 -2.66 -10.99 0.22
N ARG A 29 -1.57 -11.24 -0.49
CA ARG A 29 -1.62 -12.08 -1.69
C ARG A 29 -2.04 -13.52 -1.34
N ARG A 30 -1.61 -14.03 -0.20
CA ARG A 30 -2.00 -15.37 0.25
C ARG A 30 -3.49 -15.44 0.59
N SER A 31 -4.01 -14.43 1.28
CA SER A 31 -5.41 -14.44 1.74
C SER A 31 -6.40 -13.97 0.66
N ARG A 32 -5.96 -13.10 -0.23
CA ARG A 32 -6.80 -12.51 -1.28
C ARG A 32 -6.03 -12.44 -2.60
N PRO A 33 -5.75 -13.60 -3.23
CA PRO A 33 -4.86 -13.64 -4.42
C PRO A 33 -5.40 -12.88 -5.63
N ALA A 34 -6.72 -12.70 -5.73
CA ALA A 34 -7.31 -11.97 -6.84
C ALA A 34 -7.42 -10.47 -6.62
N ASP A 35 -7.24 -10.00 -5.39
CA ASP A 35 -7.44 -8.60 -5.05
C ASP A 35 -6.11 -7.82 -5.11
N LYS A 36 -5.73 -7.42 -6.31
CA LYS A 36 -4.46 -6.73 -6.54
C LYS A 36 -4.41 -5.36 -5.87
N GLU A 37 -5.53 -4.65 -5.81
CA GLU A 37 -5.60 -3.33 -5.17
C GLU A 37 -5.34 -3.43 -3.67
N LEU A 38 -5.90 -4.45 -3.01
CA LEU A 38 -5.66 -4.67 -1.59
C LEU A 38 -4.19 -5.00 -1.34
N GLN A 39 -3.59 -5.85 -2.16
CA GLN A 39 -2.18 -6.21 -2.06
C GLN A 39 -1.28 -4.98 -2.23
N VAL A 40 -1.61 -4.14 -3.20
CA VAL A 40 -0.85 -2.90 -3.46
C VAL A 40 -1.03 -1.91 -2.31
N ALA A 41 -2.23 -1.82 -1.73
CA ALA A 41 -2.44 -0.97 -0.55
C ALA A 41 -1.51 -1.40 0.59
N GLY A 42 -1.34 -2.71 0.79
CA GLY A 42 -0.39 -3.22 1.78
C GLY A 42 1.05 -2.84 1.49
N LEU A 43 1.42 -2.81 0.22
CA LEU A 43 2.76 -2.46 -0.19
C LEU A 43 3.07 -0.97 0.05
N VAL A 44 2.09 -0.10 -0.18
CA VAL A 44 2.34 1.35 -0.19
C VAL A 44 1.89 2.08 1.07
N HIS A 45 1.27 1.40 2.03
CA HIS A 45 0.66 2.08 3.18
C HIS A 45 1.64 2.89 4.04
N GLY A 46 2.92 2.59 3.99
CA GLY A 46 3.91 3.27 4.81
C GLY A 46 4.95 4.09 4.03
N ILE A 47 4.67 4.44 2.78
CA ILE A 47 5.64 5.19 1.98
C ILE A 47 5.77 6.65 2.44
N GLY A 48 6.96 7.18 2.24
CA GLY A 48 7.25 8.58 2.53
C GLY A 48 7.48 8.86 4.00
N PRO A 49 7.91 10.07 4.33
CA PRO A 49 8.16 10.46 5.71
C PRO A 49 6.87 10.78 6.45
N ALA A 50 6.85 10.52 7.76
CA ALA A 50 5.79 11.02 8.61
C ALA A 50 5.93 12.53 8.76
N PRO A 51 4.80 13.29 8.87
CA PRO A 51 4.86 14.74 9.12
C PRO A 51 5.59 15.10 10.40
N SER A 52 5.53 14.21 11.40
CA SER A 52 6.30 14.34 12.62
C SER A 52 6.67 12.94 13.12
N PRO A 53 7.72 12.83 13.95
CA PRO A 53 8.14 11.52 14.46
C PRO A 53 7.00 10.79 15.18
N GLY A 54 6.76 9.53 14.79
CA GLY A 54 5.74 8.71 15.39
C GLY A 54 4.32 8.96 14.90
N ASP A 55 4.12 9.88 13.96
CA ASP A 55 2.79 10.18 13.43
C ASP A 55 2.40 9.20 12.32
N GLU A 56 1.99 8.01 12.71
CA GLU A 56 1.58 6.96 11.76
C GLU A 56 0.32 7.36 10.98
N ALA A 57 -0.63 8.04 11.62
CA ALA A 57 -1.84 8.51 10.97
C ALA A 57 -1.53 9.54 9.89
N GLY A 58 -0.63 10.47 10.18
CA GLY A 58 -0.19 11.47 9.19
C GLY A 58 0.56 10.82 8.04
N ARG A 59 1.39 9.82 8.32
CA ARG A 59 2.07 9.07 7.27
C ARG A 59 1.07 8.39 6.34
N ALA A 60 0.05 7.74 6.91
CA ALA A 60 -0.96 7.06 6.11
C ALA A 60 -1.74 8.03 5.23
N ARG A 61 -2.10 9.20 5.77
CA ARG A 61 -2.79 10.22 4.99
C ARG A 61 -1.92 10.73 3.83
N SER A 62 -0.64 10.97 4.10
CA SER A 62 0.30 11.43 3.08
C SER A 62 0.51 10.39 2.01
N ALA A 63 0.68 9.13 2.40
CA ALA A 63 0.83 8.03 1.47
C ALA A 63 -0.40 7.87 0.59
N ALA A 64 -1.59 7.92 1.19
CA ALA A 64 -2.85 7.81 0.47
C ALA A 64 -2.98 8.90 -0.59
N ALA A 65 -2.72 10.15 -0.22
CA ALA A 65 -2.80 11.27 -1.14
C ALA A 65 -1.77 11.14 -2.28
N ALA A 66 -0.58 10.67 -1.96
CA ALA A 66 0.49 10.52 -2.95
C ALA A 66 0.14 9.48 -4.02
N VAL A 67 -0.51 8.37 -3.64
CA VAL A 67 -0.80 7.27 -4.59
C VAL A 67 -2.14 7.41 -5.31
N ARG A 68 -3.02 8.28 -4.84
CA ARG A 68 -4.36 8.43 -5.41
C ARG A 68 -4.36 8.66 -6.92
N PRO A 69 -3.58 9.62 -7.46
CA PRO A 69 -3.60 9.86 -8.90
C PRO A 69 -3.05 8.70 -9.72
N LEU A 70 -2.17 7.90 -9.14
CA LEU A 70 -1.54 6.78 -9.84
C LEU A 70 -2.33 5.47 -9.70
N LEU A 71 -2.80 5.17 -8.49
CA LEU A 71 -3.37 3.85 -8.17
C LEU A 71 -4.88 3.84 -7.96
N GLY A 72 -5.50 5.00 -7.85
CA GLY A 72 -6.95 5.12 -7.82
C GLY A 72 -7.57 5.23 -6.45
N GLU A 73 -8.91 5.36 -6.46
CA GLU A 73 -9.69 5.70 -5.28
C GLU A 73 -9.73 4.58 -4.24
N ARG A 74 -9.83 3.33 -4.69
CA ARG A 74 -9.91 2.21 -3.73
C ARG A 74 -8.62 2.05 -2.94
N VAL A 75 -7.47 2.14 -3.61
CA VAL A 75 -6.17 2.09 -2.93
C VAL A 75 -6.04 3.28 -1.98
N PHE A 76 -6.45 4.47 -2.42
CA PHE A 76 -6.46 5.65 -1.58
C PHE A 76 -7.26 5.42 -0.29
N ARG A 77 -8.48 4.90 -0.40
CA ARG A 77 -9.34 4.67 0.76
C ARG A 77 -8.78 3.62 1.71
N LEU A 78 -8.20 2.57 1.18
CA LEU A 78 -7.60 1.51 2.00
C LEU A 78 -6.39 2.04 2.78
N VAL A 79 -5.51 2.77 2.12
CA VAL A 79 -4.31 3.32 2.76
C VAL A 79 -4.70 4.37 3.80
N ARG A 80 -5.63 5.25 3.46
CA ARG A 80 -6.10 6.29 4.39
C ARG A 80 -6.76 5.68 5.61
N GLY A 81 -7.58 4.66 5.43
CA GLY A 81 -8.33 4.01 6.50
C GLY A 81 -7.48 3.14 7.42
N TYR A 82 -6.27 2.81 7.01
CA TYR A 82 -5.38 1.95 7.78
C TYR A 82 -5.17 2.45 9.21
N SER A 83 -4.89 3.74 9.38
CA SER A 83 -4.63 4.33 10.69
C SER A 83 -5.82 5.05 11.31
N HIS A 84 -6.88 5.26 10.55
CA HIS A 84 -8.07 5.98 11.00
C HIS A 84 -9.33 5.27 10.53
N PRO A 85 -9.69 4.15 11.17
CA PRO A 85 -10.95 3.50 10.83
C PRO A 85 -12.10 4.38 11.27
N THR A 86 -12.90 4.85 10.30
CA THR A 86 -14.11 5.61 10.55
C THR A 86 -15.29 4.81 10.01
N GLY A 87 -16.31 4.67 10.80
CA GLY A 87 -17.51 3.96 10.39
C GLY A 87 -17.45 2.45 10.67
N PRO A 88 -18.40 1.69 10.11
CA PRO A 88 -18.47 0.25 10.35
C PRO A 88 -17.24 -0.49 9.82
N ALA A 89 -16.94 -1.61 10.44
CA ALA A 89 -15.77 -2.40 10.09
C ALA A 89 -15.85 -2.87 8.64
N ASP A 90 -14.86 -2.48 7.85
CA ASP A 90 -14.69 -2.91 6.47
C ASP A 90 -13.77 -4.13 6.49
N ASP A 91 -14.23 -5.23 5.90
CA ASP A 91 -13.49 -6.50 5.90
C ASP A 91 -12.11 -6.33 5.22
N ASP A 92 -12.05 -5.59 4.13
CA ASP A 92 -10.80 -5.37 3.42
C ASP A 92 -9.81 -4.56 4.27
N LEU A 93 -10.31 -3.56 4.97
CA LEU A 93 -9.49 -2.75 5.85
C LEU A 93 -8.98 -3.56 7.05
N LEU A 94 -9.82 -4.41 7.62
CA LEU A 94 -9.42 -5.30 8.71
C LEU A 94 -8.33 -6.25 8.24
N ARG A 95 -8.43 -6.78 7.02
CA ARG A 95 -7.41 -7.63 6.44
C ARG A 95 -6.09 -6.90 6.25
N LEU A 96 -6.15 -5.67 5.77
CA LEU A 96 -4.95 -4.86 5.60
C LEU A 96 -4.25 -4.64 6.95
N ARG A 97 -5.01 -4.28 7.97
CA ARG A 97 -4.47 -4.04 9.31
C ARG A 97 -3.87 -5.31 9.91
N GLN A 98 -4.55 -6.44 9.75
CA GLN A 98 -4.06 -7.74 10.20
C GLN A 98 -2.74 -8.10 9.52
N ALA A 99 -2.68 -7.96 8.20
CA ALA A 99 -1.47 -8.28 7.44
C ALA A 99 -0.30 -7.38 7.86
N ALA A 100 -0.56 -6.10 8.07
CA ALA A 100 0.47 -5.17 8.51
C ALA A 100 1.00 -5.54 9.90
N GLU A 101 0.12 -5.96 10.80
CA GLU A 101 0.51 -6.37 12.15
C GLU A 101 1.33 -7.66 12.12
N GLU A 102 0.88 -8.65 11.37
CA GLU A 102 1.62 -9.90 11.20
C GLU A 102 2.98 -9.66 10.54
N GLY A 103 3.04 -8.75 9.57
CA GLY A 103 4.27 -8.43 8.87
C GLY A 103 5.35 -7.81 9.74
N ARG A 104 4.97 -7.23 10.88
CA ARG A 104 5.94 -6.67 11.83
C ARG A 104 6.75 -7.73 12.54
N THR A 105 6.13 -8.87 12.83
CA THR A 105 6.74 -9.94 13.61
C THR A 105 7.15 -11.15 12.78
N ALA A 106 6.63 -11.26 11.56
CA ALA A 106 6.95 -12.39 10.69
C ALA A 106 8.40 -12.30 10.21
N GLY A 107 9.08 -13.43 10.20
CA GLY A 107 10.47 -13.50 9.77
C GLY A 107 10.68 -14.20 8.44
N PHE A 108 9.61 -14.39 7.65
CA PHE A 108 9.73 -15.07 6.38
C PHE A 108 10.30 -14.17 5.28
N ASP A 109 10.89 -14.80 4.27
CA ASP A 109 11.37 -14.10 3.09
C ASP A 109 10.19 -13.79 2.17
N ALA A 110 9.89 -12.52 2.00
CA ALA A 110 8.79 -12.06 1.17
C ALA A 110 9.20 -11.75 -0.27
N GLY A 111 10.42 -12.09 -0.65
CA GLY A 111 10.91 -11.84 -2.00
C GLY A 111 11.54 -10.46 -2.16
N VAL A 112 11.56 -9.98 -3.39
CA VAL A 112 12.16 -8.69 -3.71
C VAL A 112 11.11 -7.73 -4.24
N LEU A 113 11.37 -6.44 -4.05
CA LEU A 113 10.45 -5.38 -4.44
C LEU A 113 10.16 -5.38 -5.94
N GLU A 114 11.15 -5.73 -6.75
CA GLU A 114 11.00 -5.76 -8.19
C GLU A 114 9.90 -6.72 -8.66
N ASP A 115 9.61 -7.76 -7.90
CA ASP A 115 8.52 -8.70 -8.21
C ASP A 115 7.15 -8.03 -8.20
N TRP A 116 7.02 -6.88 -7.55
CA TRP A 116 5.76 -6.16 -7.45
C TRP A 116 5.57 -5.11 -8.53
N ARG A 117 6.59 -4.84 -9.35
CA ARG A 117 6.51 -3.84 -10.41
C ARG A 117 5.34 -4.14 -11.37
N THR A 118 5.19 -5.37 -11.79
CA THR A 118 4.13 -5.77 -12.71
C THR A 118 2.74 -5.56 -12.08
N VAL A 119 2.59 -5.88 -10.80
CA VAL A 119 1.32 -5.68 -10.10
C VAL A 119 0.98 -4.19 -9.99
N LEU A 120 1.97 -3.37 -9.65
CA LEU A 120 1.80 -1.91 -9.60
C LEU A 120 1.40 -1.34 -10.95
N GLU A 121 2.06 -1.80 -12.02
CA GLU A 121 1.75 -1.37 -13.36
C GLU A 121 0.33 -1.78 -13.78
N LEU A 122 -0.10 -2.97 -13.40
CA LEU A 122 -1.45 -3.45 -13.69
C LEU A 122 -2.50 -2.58 -13.01
N VAL A 123 -2.32 -2.28 -11.73
CA VAL A 123 -3.27 -1.44 -10.97
C VAL A 123 -3.29 -0.03 -11.54
N ALA A 124 -2.13 0.54 -11.83
CA ALA A 124 -2.03 1.87 -12.41
C ALA A 124 -2.70 1.95 -13.78
N ALA A 125 -2.50 0.93 -14.61
CA ALA A 125 -3.11 0.88 -15.95
C ALA A 125 -4.63 0.77 -15.88
N ARG A 126 -5.15 -0.02 -14.94
CA ARG A 126 -6.60 -0.15 -14.74
C ARG A 126 -7.22 1.18 -14.31
N HIS A 127 -6.57 1.88 -13.39
CA HIS A 127 -7.02 3.19 -12.94
C HIS A 127 -7.02 4.19 -14.09
N SER A 128 -5.95 4.20 -14.89
CA SER A 128 -5.84 5.11 -16.04
C SER A 128 -6.97 4.88 -17.04
N ARG A 129 -7.33 3.64 -17.31
CA ARG A 129 -8.43 3.32 -18.23
C ARG A 129 -9.78 3.76 -17.69
N LEU A 130 -10.00 3.59 -16.38
CA LEU A 130 -11.26 3.96 -15.74
C LEU A 130 -11.39 5.47 -15.59
N GLY A 131 -10.27 6.18 -15.43
CA GLY A 131 -10.24 7.61 -15.26
C GLY A 131 -10.24 8.42 -16.54
N ALA A 132 -10.14 7.74 -17.66
CA ALA A 132 -10.05 8.40 -18.97
C ALA A 132 -11.40 8.94 -19.44
#